data_e61b3f988d829f8c0f8e5362f5d72357
#
_entry.id   e61b3f988d829f8c0f8e5362f5d72357
#
_cell.length_a   1.000
_cell.length_b   1.000
_cell.length_c   1.000
_cell.angle_alpha   90.00
_cell.angle_beta   90.00
_cell.angle_gamma   90.00
#
_symmetry.space_group_name_H-M   'P 1'
#
loop_
_entity.id
_entity.type
_entity.pdbx_description
1 polymer ?
#
loop_
_entity_poly.entity_id
_entity_poly.type
_entity_poly.pdbx_seq_one_letter_code
_entity_poly.pdbx_strand_id
1 'polypeptide(L)'
;MGRLTRKIMLTVAAAVMLGGAGTGAALAASTTGTASTASTTNTASITRSAPPAAASVPRCSAQDLSASLHGAQIGRGHHVGFILTLTNTGQWSCSLYGYPGLGLQDWHHHAVQSHTFWGPTWFDRDPGRQLIVLSPGETASASLAWTSGALRGGAVDAAYLVVTPPNDYGHLVAGPFSRSMAVPVYHGDLHVTAMARHTPHP
;
A
#
# COMPACT_ATOMS: atom_id res chain seq x y z
N MET A 1 5.02 36.57 -28.29
CA MET A 1 6.42 36.96 -28.04
C MET A 1 6.70 36.86 -26.53
N GLY A 2 7.73 36.17 -26.09
CA GLY A 2 8.17 36.12 -24.71
C GLY A 2 8.25 34.70 -24.11
N ARG A 3 9.22 33.88 -24.54
CA ARG A 3 9.60 32.64 -23.86
C ARG A 3 10.51 33.00 -22.69
N LEU A 4 10.14 32.67 -21.45
CA LEU A 4 11.03 32.65 -20.31
C LEU A 4 11.45 31.21 -19.99
N THR A 5 12.65 30.87 -20.42
CA THR A 5 13.34 29.62 -20.07
C THR A 5 14.05 29.84 -18.71
N ARG A 6 13.59 29.20 -17.64
CA ARG A 6 14.32 29.13 -16.38
C ARG A 6 15.19 27.88 -16.37
N LYS A 7 16.50 28.10 -16.51
CA LYS A 7 17.54 27.10 -16.22
C LYS A 7 17.69 26.97 -14.72
N ILE A 8 17.49 25.77 -14.18
CA ILE A 8 17.85 25.42 -12.79
C ILE A 8 19.20 24.70 -12.85
N MET A 9 20.21 25.31 -12.24
CA MET A 9 21.53 24.72 -12.03
C MET A 9 21.47 23.67 -10.91
N LEU A 10 21.96 22.47 -11.23
CA LEU A 10 22.26 21.43 -10.26
C LEU A 10 23.65 21.70 -9.68
N THR A 11 23.75 21.91 -8.38
CA THR A 11 25.01 21.85 -7.64
C THR A 11 25.15 20.48 -6.98
N VAL A 12 26.13 19.72 -7.43
CA VAL A 12 26.59 18.47 -6.83
C VAL A 12 27.59 18.81 -5.73
N ALA A 13 27.32 18.45 -4.48
CA ALA A 13 28.25 18.45 -3.39
C ALA A 13 28.64 17.01 -3.05
N ALA A 14 29.89 16.65 -3.38
CA ALA A 14 30.50 15.40 -2.96
C ALA A 14 31.14 15.61 -1.58
N ALA A 15 30.77 14.80 -0.59
CA ALA A 15 31.46 14.69 0.69
C ALA A 15 32.10 13.30 0.79
N VAL A 16 33.43 13.28 0.71
CA VAL A 16 34.31 12.15 1.01
C VAL A 16 34.59 12.16 2.50
N MET A 17 34.29 11.06 3.22
CA MET A 17 34.83 10.84 4.57
C MET A 17 35.60 9.51 4.57
N LEU A 18 36.90 9.66 4.71
CA LEU A 18 37.85 8.58 5.04
C LEU A 18 37.88 8.38 6.56
N GLY A 19 38.15 7.13 6.95
CA GLY A 19 38.93 6.89 8.15
C GLY A 19 38.33 6.04 9.23
N GLY A 20 39.00 4.91 9.52
CA GLY A 20 39.02 4.32 10.83
C GLY A 20 39.11 2.77 10.88
N ALA A 21 40.28 2.20 10.52
CA ALA A 21 40.65 0.84 10.88
C ALA A 21 41.09 0.79 12.35
N GLY A 22 40.46 0.00 13.19
CA GLY A 22 40.84 -0.30 14.55
C GLY A 22 41.07 -1.81 14.72
N THR A 23 42.32 -2.24 14.60
CA THR A 23 42.80 -3.59 14.97
C THR A 23 43.08 -3.66 16.46
N GLY A 24 42.31 -4.40 17.22
CA GLY A 24 42.59 -4.73 18.62
C GLY A 24 42.98 -6.22 18.77
N ALA A 25 44.28 -6.50 18.91
CA ALA A 25 44.79 -7.79 19.28
C ALA A 25 44.71 -7.97 20.80
N ALA A 26 44.04 -9.02 21.29
CA ALA A 26 44.07 -9.40 22.68
C ALA A 26 44.96 -10.66 22.86
N LEU A 27 46.00 -10.47 23.67
CA LEU A 27 46.98 -11.49 24.06
C LEU A 27 46.32 -12.51 25.02
N ALA A 28 46.55 -13.78 24.74
CA ALA A 28 46.24 -14.90 25.64
C ALA A 28 47.31 -15.01 26.73
N ALA A 29 46.92 -14.94 27.98
CA ALA A 29 47.76 -15.35 29.10
C ALA A 29 47.31 -16.72 29.64
N SER A 30 48.19 -17.70 29.49
CA SER A 30 48.04 -19.05 30.10
C SER A 30 48.57 -18.98 31.54
N THR A 31 47.70 -19.32 32.51
CA THR A 31 48.15 -19.64 33.87
C THR A 31 47.67 -21.07 34.22
N THR A 32 48.65 -21.97 34.36
CA THR A 32 48.51 -23.27 34.97
C THR A 32 48.31 -23.12 36.47
N GLY A 33 47.20 -23.61 36.98
CA GLY A 33 46.91 -23.68 38.43
C GLY A 33 46.20 -24.99 38.78
N THR A 34 46.80 -25.70 39.68
CA THR A 34 46.58 -27.02 40.24
C THR A 34 45.17 -27.27 40.80
N ALA A 35 44.77 -28.54 40.73
CA ALA A 35 43.51 -29.12 41.17
C ALA A 35 43.16 -28.85 42.65
N SER A 36 41.87 -28.58 42.89
CA SER A 36 41.19 -28.92 44.13
C SER A 36 39.76 -29.30 43.79
N THR A 37 39.45 -30.56 44.11
CA THR A 37 38.11 -31.15 44.02
C THR A 37 37.20 -30.54 45.06
N ALA A 38 36.20 -29.76 44.61
CA ALA A 38 35.01 -29.46 45.37
C ALA A 38 33.81 -29.61 44.45
N SER A 39 33.07 -30.71 44.65
CA SER A 39 31.77 -30.94 44.01
C SER A 39 30.76 -29.92 44.50
N THR A 40 30.58 -28.87 43.77
CA THR A 40 29.45 -27.96 43.95
C THR A 40 28.52 -28.16 42.76
N THR A 41 27.37 -28.76 43.01
CA THR A 41 26.27 -28.86 42.01
C THR A 41 25.75 -27.45 41.73
N ASN A 42 26.36 -26.78 40.78
CA ASN A 42 25.81 -25.55 40.21
C ASN A 42 24.69 -25.94 39.26
N THR A 43 23.45 -25.85 39.73
CA THR A 43 22.27 -25.79 38.87
C THR A 43 22.33 -24.46 38.10
N ALA A 44 22.99 -24.44 36.96
CA ALA A 44 22.98 -23.32 36.05
C ALA A 44 21.57 -23.22 35.51
N SER A 45 20.78 -22.27 36.06
CA SER A 45 19.52 -21.84 35.48
C SER A 45 19.81 -21.25 34.12
N ILE A 46 19.63 -22.02 33.06
CA ILE A 46 19.68 -21.52 31.69
C ILE A 46 18.44 -20.61 31.51
N THR A 47 18.61 -19.33 31.78
CA THR A 47 17.64 -18.33 31.39
C THR A 47 17.61 -18.31 29.87
N ARG A 48 16.70 -19.11 29.28
CA ARG A 48 16.45 -19.07 27.83
C ARG A 48 15.83 -17.71 27.53
N SER A 49 16.66 -16.75 27.09
CA SER A 49 16.14 -15.49 26.53
C SER A 49 15.20 -15.86 25.40
N ALA A 50 13.92 -15.50 25.53
CA ALA A 50 12.97 -15.63 24.44
C ALA A 50 13.51 -14.83 23.24
N PRO A 51 13.47 -15.36 22.01
CA PRO A 51 13.85 -14.60 20.83
C PRO A 51 13.02 -13.31 20.80
N PRO A 52 13.61 -12.18 20.44
CA PRO A 52 12.86 -10.92 20.29
C PRO A 52 11.68 -11.20 19.36
N ALA A 53 10.47 -10.86 19.80
CA ALA A 53 9.28 -10.96 18.98
C ALA A 53 9.57 -10.18 17.68
N ALA A 54 9.50 -10.86 16.54
CA ALA A 54 9.67 -10.22 15.25
C ALA A 54 8.69 -9.04 15.19
N ALA A 55 9.20 -7.82 15.07
CA ALA A 55 8.38 -6.61 15.00
C ALA A 55 7.43 -6.79 13.82
N SER A 56 6.14 -6.91 14.09
CA SER A 56 5.13 -7.02 13.04
C SER A 56 5.08 -5.70 12.28
N VAL A 57 5.16 -5.75 10.96
CA VAL A 57 5.02 -4.57 10.11
C VAL A 57 3.62 -3.94 10.37
N PRO A 58 3.54 -2.65 10.73
CA PRO A 58 2.28 -2.00 11.03
C PRO A 58 1.35 -2.01 9.81
N ARG A 59 0.06 -1.85 10.04
CA ARG A 59 -0.91 -1.67 8.94
C ARG A 59 -0.70 -0.33 8.27
N CYS A 60 -0.93 -0.25 6.96
CA CYS A 60 -0.96 1.03 6.25
C CYS A 60 -2.17 1.85 6.72
N SER A 61 -1.92 3.07 7.10
CA SER A 61 -2.93 4.08 7.41
C SER A 61 -3.28 4.90 6.17
N ALA A 62 -4.51 5.37 6.05
CA ALA A 62 -4.90 6.29 4.97
C ALA A 62 -4.02 7.54 4.89
N GLN A 63 -3.45 7.99 6.02
CA GLN A 63 -2.55 9.15 6.07
C GLN A 63 -1.20 8.90 5.40
N ASP A 64 -0.76 7.64 5.37
CA ASP A 64 0.51 7.22 4.79
C ASP A 64 0.37 6.68 3.36
N LEU A 65 -0.83 6.75 2.79
CA LEU A 65 -1.14 6.25 1.47
C LEU A 65 -1.62 7.38 0.55
N SER A 66 -1.39 7.22 -0.74
CA SER A 66 -2.11 7.94 -1.79
C SER A 66 -2.88 6.96 -2.67
N ALA A 67 -4.01 7.42 -3.21
CA ALA A 67 -4.86 6.62 -4.09
C ALA A 67 -4.91 7.26 -5.49
N SER A 68 -4.80 6.45 -6.53
CA SER A 68 -4.92 6.89 -7.92
C SER A 68 -5.73 5.89 -8.75
N LEU A 69 -6.35 6.39 -9.83
CA LEU A 69 -7.11 5.63 -10.81
C LEU A 69 -6.44 5.76 -12.17
N HIS A 70 -6.25 4.65 -12.88
CA HIS A 70 -5.69 4.63 -14.22
C HIS A 70 -6.19 3.43 -15.02
N GLY A 71 -5.81 3.35 -16.31
CA GLY A 71 -6.14 2.21 -17.14
C GLY A 71 -7.64 2.05 -17.40
N ALA A 72 -8.35 3.15 -17.73
CA ALA A 72 -9.78 3.08 -18.04
C ALA A 72 -10.07 2.05 -19.14
N GLN A 73 -11.01 1.16 -18.88
CA GLN A 73 -11.42 0.07 -19.76
C GLN A 73 -12.93 0.13 -19.99
N ILE A 74 -13.35 -0.24 -21.19
CA ILE A 74 -14.78 -0.37 -21.54
C ILE A 74 -14.99 -1.76 -22.11
N GLY A 75 -15.83 -2.54 -21.41
CA GLY A 75 -16.18 -3.90 -21.80
C GLY A 75 -17.59 -4.01 -22.41
N ARG A 76 -17.91 -5.22 -22.85
CA ARG A 76 -19.26 -5.54 -23.32
C ARG A 76 -20.27 -5.37 -22.17
N GLY A 77 -21.52 -5.05 -22.49
CA GLY A 77 -22.58 -4.87 -21.48
C GLY A 77 -22.49 -3.55 -20.72
N HIS A 78 -21.76 -2.57 -21.26
CA HIS A 78 -21.54 -1.24 -20.64
C HIS A 78 -20.73 -1.31 -19.33
N HIS A 79 -19.89 -2.35 -19.18
CA HIS A 79 -18.97 -2.42 -18.05
C HIS A 79 -17.82 -1.43 -18.24
N VAL A 80 -17.49 -0.70 -17.18
CA VAL A 80 -16.37 0.24 -17.10
C VAL A 80 -15.43 -0.27 -16.02
N GLY A 81 -14.14 -0.23 -16.29
CA GLY A 81 -13.11 -0.65 -15.35
C GLY A 81 -11.99 0.36 -15.19
N PHE A 82 -11.35 0.34 -14.04
CA PHE A 82 -10.14 1.08 -13.70
C PHE A 82 -9.23 0.21 -12.84
N ILE A 83 -7.96 0.55 -12.84
CA ILE A 83 -7.02 0.07 -11.85
C ILE A 83 -6.94 1.10 -10.72
N LEU A 84 -7.35 0.69 -9.53
CA LEU A 84 -7.12 1.42 -8.29
C LEU A 84 -5.73 1.07 -7.78
N THR A 85 -4.88 2.08 -7.58
CA THR A 85 -3.53 1.90 -7.02
C THR A 85 -3.40 2.67 -5.72
N LEU A 86 -2.92 1.99 -4.67
CA LEU A 86 -2.50 2.58 -3.41
C LEU A 86 -0.97 2.60 -3.37
N THR A 87 -0.40 3.77 -3.10
CA THR A 87 1.06 3.98 -2.97
C THR A 87 1.39 4.34 -1.53
N ASN A 88 2.37 3.66 -0.94
CA ASN A 88 2.91 4.05 0.36
C ASN A 88 3.73 5.34 0.21
N THR A 89 3.19 6.45 0.70
CA THR A 89 3.85 7.78 0.73
C THR A 89 4.49 8.09 2.08
N GLY A 90 4.32 7.20 3.05
CA GLY A 90 4.95 7.29 4.37
C GLY A 90 6.45 6.97 4.34
N GLN A 91 7.11 7.17 5.46
CA GLN A 91 8.56 6.94 5.60
C GLN A 91 8.91 5.49 6.01
N TRP A 92 7.94 4.69 6.39
CA TRP A 92 8.11 3.35 6.93
C TRP A 92 7.35 2.33 6.11
N SER A 93 7.83 1.09 6.13
CA SER A 93 7.09 -0.02 5.54
C SER A 93 5.80 -0.27 6.30
N CYS A 94 4.71 -0.52 5.58
CA CYS A 94 3.41 -0.86 6.14
C CYS A 94 2.76 -2.03 5.38
N SER A 95 1.71 -2.60 5.92
CA SER A 95 1.06 -3.79 5.37
C SER A 95 -0.40 -3.57 5.03
N LEU A 96 -0.84 -4.17 3.92
CA LEU A 96 -2.22 -4.27 3.49
C LEU A 96 -2.66 -5.74 3.50
N TYR A 97 -3.94 -6.01 3.78
CA TYR A 97 -4.49 -7.36 3.73
C TYR A 97 -5.96 -7.36 3.30
N GLY A 98 -6.23 -7.85 2.09
CA GLY A 98 -7.58 -8.06 1.58
C GLY A 98 -8.10 -6.95 0.68
N TYR A 99 -9.37 -6.57 0.88
CA TYR A 99 -10.13 -5.70 -0.01
C TYR A 99 -10.21 -4.28 0.50
N PRO A 100 -10.17 -3.27 -0.39
CA PRO A 100 -10.49 -1.91 -0.02
C PRO A 100 -12.00 -1.74 0.17
N GLY A 101 -12.41 -0.82 1.05
CA GLY A 101 -13.76 -0.28 1.07
C GLY A 101 -13.87 0.85 0.05
N LEU A 102 -15.03 0.95 -0.62
CA LEU A 102 -15.25 1.97 -1.64
C LEU A 102 -16.51 2.77 -1.37
N GLY A 103 -16.47 4.05 -1.73
CA GLY A 103 -17.60 4.96 -1.74
C GLY A 103 -17.54 5.87 -2.95
N LEU A 104 -18.63 6.57 -3.24
CA LEU A 104 -18.72 7.51 -4.35
C LEU A 104 -19.02 8.93 -3.84
N GLN A 105 -18.48 9.92 -4.54
CA GLN A 105 -18.79 11.33 -4.33
C GLN A 105 -19.11 12.03 -5.66
N ASP A 106 -19.97 13.04 -5.58
CA ASP A 106 -20.24 13.98 -6.67
C ASP A 106 -19.11 14.99 -6.86
N TRP A 107 -19.30 15.97 -7.77
CA TRP A 107 -18.35 17.06 -8.01
C TRP A 107 -18.18 18.01 -6.84
N HIS A 108 -19.11 18.04 -5.91
CA HIS A 108 -19.06 18.86 -4.70
C HIS A 108 -18.50 18.09 -3.49
N HIS A 109 -17.99 16.88 -3.72
CA HIS A 109 -17.51 15.96 -2.67
C HIS A 109 -18.61 15.52 -1.68
N HIS A 110 -19.88 15.61 -2.06
CA HIS A 110 -20.96 15.01 -1.28
C HIS A 110 -21.00 13.51 -1.55
N ALA A 111 -21.18 12.73 -0.49
CA ALA A 111 -21.37 11.30 -0.63
C ALA A 111 -22.65 10.99 -1.41
N VAL A 112 -22.54 10.11 -2.38
CA VAL A 112 -23.68 9.56 -3.12
C VAL A 112 -23.82 8.07 -2.84
N GLN A 113 -25.00 7.52 -3.14
CA GLN A 113 -25.27 6.11 -2.87
C GLN A 113 -24.21 5.21 -3.53
N SER A 114 -23.68 4.27 -2.75
CA SER A 114 -22.69 3.31 -3.24
C SER A 114 -22.76 1.99 -2.49
N HIS A 115 -22.52 0.90 -3.20
CA HIS A 115 -22.40 -0.45 -2.66
C HIS A 115 -21.13 -1.10 -3.17
N THR A 116 -20.35 -1.71 -2.28
CA THR A 116 -19.09 -2.37 -2.65
C THR A 116 -19.27 -3.89 -2.65
N PHE A 117 -18.97 -4.53 -3.76
CA PHE A 117 -18.94 -5.97 -3.95
C PHE A 117 -17.50 -6.44 -4.09
N TRP A 118 -17.05 -7.26 -3.15
CA TRP A 118 -15.72 -7.84 -3.15
C TRP A 118 -15.67 -9.13 -3.94
N GLY A 119 -14.64 -9.28 -4.78
CA GLY A 119 -14.44 -10.47 -5.60
C GLY A 119 -13.95 -10.15 -7.00
N PRO A 120 -14.14 -11.04 -7.97
CA PRO A 120 -13.72 -10.81 -9.35
C PRO A 120 -14.53 -9.68 -9.98
N THR A 121 -13.90 -8.99 -10.95
CA THR A 121 -14.57 -8.03 -11.81
C THR A 121 -14.84 -8.64 -13.19
N TRP A 122 -15.46 -7.89 -14.11
CA TRP A 122 -15.61 -8.31 -15.51
C TRP A 122 -14.29 -8.32 -16.29
N PHE A 123 -13.25 -7.68 -15.74
CA PHE A 123 -11.95 -7.51 -16.38
C PHE A 123 -10.89 -8.44 -15.77
N ASP A 124 -10.95 -8.69 -14.45
CA ASP A 124 -9.90 -9.39 -13.73
C ASP A 124 -10.46 -10.44 -12.76
N ARG A 125 -9.69 -11.51 -12.58
CA ARG A 125 -9.93 -12.49 -11.53
C ARG A 125 -9.52 -11.92 -10.18
N ASP A 126 -10.22 -12.32 -9.13
CA ASP A 126 -9.86 -11.95 -7.78
C ASP A 126 -8.63 -12.75 -7.31
N PRO A 127 -7.53 -12.09 -6.91
CA PRO A 127 -6.36 -12.77 -6.38
C PRO A 127 -6.58 -13.34 -4.97
N GLY A 128 -7.69 -12.99 -4.32
CA GLY A 128 -7.97 -13.33 -2.93
C GLY A 128 -7.17 -12.52 -1.92
N ARG A 129 -7.48 -12.72 -0.65
CA ARG A 129 -6.81 -12.01 0.46
C ARG A 129 -5.38 -12.49 0.62
N GLN A 130 -4.43 -11.58 0.54
CA GLN A 130 -3.00 -11.83 0.75
C GLN A 130 -2.38 -10.68 1.55
N LEU A 131 -1.34 -11.00 2.32
CA LEU A 131 -0.56 -9.99 3.02
C LEU A 131 0.44 -9.35 2.05
N ILE A 132 0.37 -8.03 1.93
CA ILE A 132 1.26 -7.23 1.10
C ILE A 132 1.99 -6.25 2.02
N VAL A 133 3.31 -6.28 2.01
CA VAL A 133 4.13 -5.27 2.69
C VAL A 133 4.58 -4.27 1.64
N LEU A 134 4.35 -2.98 1.87
CA LEU A 134 4.75 -1.88 1.01
C LEU A 134 5.86 -1.08 1.68
N SER A 135 7.04 -1.04 1.09
CA SER A 135 8.08 -0.09 1.44
C SER A 135 7.68 1.31 0.97
N PRO A 136 8.33 2.38 1.46
CA PRO A 136 8.12 3.74 0.93
C PRO A 136 8.23 3.79 -0.58
N GLY A 137 7.22 4.35 -1.25
CA GLY A 137 7.09 4.43 -2.70
C GLY A 137 6.56 3.18 -3.40
N GLU A 138 6.45 2.03 -2.71
CA GLU A 138 5.85 0.83 -3.31
C GLU A 138 4.33 0.93 -3.42
N THR A 139 3.77 0.15 -4.35
CA THR A 139 2.35 0.17 -4.70
C THR A 139 1.69 -1.19 -4.56
N ALA A 140 0.40 -1.17 -4.27
CA ALA A 140 -0.51 -2.28 -4.47
C ALA A 140 -1.72 -1.81 -5.29
N SER A 141 -2.30 -2.69 -6.07
CA SER A 141 -3.39 -2.35 -6.97
C SER A 141 -4.56 -3.32 -6.85
N ALA A 142 -5.74 -2.86 -7.22
CA ALA A 142 -6.96 -3.66 -7.33
C ALA A 142 -7.70 -3.29 -8.63
N SER A 143 -8.34 -4.27 -9.24
CA SER A 143 -9.26 -4.01 -10.36
C SER A 143 -10.58 -3.49 -9.80
N LEU A 144 -11.02 -2.34 -10.30
CA LEU A 144 -12.31 -1.72 -10.00
C LEU A 144 -13.18 -1.75 -11.24
N ALA A 145 -14.45 -2.12 -11.11
CA ALA A 145 -15.38 -2.10 -12.22
C ALA A 145 -16.82 -1.81 -11.76
N TRP A 146 -17.61 -1.26 -12.69
CA TRP A 146 -19.04 -1.07 -12.52
C TRP A 146 -19.78 -1.18 -13.85
N THR A 147 -21.11 -1.26 -13.80
CA THR A 147 -21.94 -1.11 -14.99
C THR A 147 -22.29 0.37 -15.17
N SER A 148 -22.05 0.93 -16.36
CA SER A 148 -22.50 2.29 -16.69
C SER A 148 -24.04 2.34 -16.70
N GLY A 149 -24.60 3.27 -15.94
CA GLY A 149 -26.04 3.50 -15.87
C GLY A 149 -26.61 4.41 -16.95
N ALA A 150 -25.78 4.88 -17.90
CA ALA A 150 -26.16 5.93 -18.87
C ALA A 150 -27.43 5.59 -19.71
N LEU A 151 -27.67 4.30 -19.98
CA LEU A 151 -28.81 3.80 -20.74
C LEU A 151 -29.86 3.06 -19.89
N ARG A 152 -29.67 3.05 -18.57
CA ARG A 152 -30.53 2.34 -17.61
C ARG A 152 -31.03 3.35 -16.56
N GLY A 153 -32.26 3.22 -16.12
CA GLY A 153 -32.73 3.99 -14.97
C GLY A 153 -31.93 3.62 -13.69
N GLY A 154 -31.91 4.53 -12.71
CA GLY A 154 -31.26 4.28 -11.41
C GLY A 154 -29.75 4.47 -11.38
N ALA A 155 -29.18 5.22 -12.34
CA ALA A 155 -27.79 5.62 -12.28
C ALA A 155 -27.55 6.66 -11.18
N VAL A 156 -26.38 6.54 -10.53
CA VAL A 156 -25.82 7.53 -9.62
C VAL A 156 -24.67 8.23 -10.34
N ASP A 157 -24.68 9.55 -10.38
CA ASP A 157 -23.63 10.35 -11.00
C ASP A 157 -22.47 10.54 -10.02
N ALA A 158 -21.31 9.97 -10.34
CA ALA A 158 -20.12 10.00 -9.51
C ALA A 158 -18.96 10.75 -10.19
N ALA A 159 -18.24 11.56 -9.43
CA ALA A 159 -17.04 12.25 -9.88
C ALA A 159 -15.78 11.68 -9.24
N TYR A 160 -15.83 11.29 -7.97
CA TYR A 160 -14.70 10.82 -7.20
C TYR A 160 -14.97 9.46 -6.53
N LEU A 161 -13.91 8.72 -6.33
CA LEU A 161 -13.90 7.48 -5.55
C LEU A 161 -13.35 7.76 -4.15
N VAL A 162 -14.10 7.41 -3.12
CA VAL A 162 -13.60 7.32 -1.76
C VAL A 162 -13.06 5.92 -1.54
N VAL A 163 -11.84 5.81 -1.03
CA VAL A 163 -11.16 4.54 -0.81
C VAL A 163 -10.80 4.41 0.66
N THR A 164 -11.26 3.36 1.31
CA THR A 164 -10.83 2.97 2.65
C THR A 164 -9.82 1.82 2.50
N PRO A 165 -8.55 2.00 2.90
CA PRO A 165 -7.57 0.93 2.83
C PRO A 165 -8.01 -0.32 3.59
N PRO A 166 -7.58 -1.53 3.18
CA PRO A 166 -7.90 -2.74 3.91
C PRO A 166 -7.49 -2.65 5.39
N ASN A 167 -8.43 -2.98 6.29
CA ASN A 167 -8.25 -2.95 7.75
C ASN A 167 -7.94 -1.55 8.35
N ASP A 168 -8.31 -0.48 7.66
CA ASP A 168 -8.27 0.88 8.18
C ASP A 168 -9.70 1.45 8.27
N TYR A 169 -9.87 2.59 8.96
CA TYR A 169 -11.10 3.37 9.05
C TYR A 169 -10.96 4.74 8.38
N GLY A 170 -9.72 5.17 8.13
CA GLY A 170 -9.43 6.38 7.37
C GLY A 170 -9.78 6.19 5.90
N HIS A 171 -9.98 7.28 5.17
CA HIS A 171 -10.29 7.22 3.75
C HIS A 171 -9.48 8.23 2.95
N LEU A 172 -9.31 7.90 1.67
CA LEU A 172 -8.64 8.67 0.64
C LEU A 172 -9.65 9.01 -0.45
N VAL A 173 -9.38 10.05 -1.21
CA VAL A 173 -10.16 10.38 -2.40
C VAL A 173 -9.28 10.19 -3.62
N ALA A 174 -9.75 9.40 -4.58
CA ALA A 174 -9.11 9.19 -5.87
C ALA A 174 -9.98 9.73 -7.00
N GLY A 175 -9.37 10.14 -8.08
CA GLY A 175 -10.06 10.69 -9.24
C GLY A 175 -9.76 12.18 -9.47
N PRO A 176 -10.57 12.88 -10.28
CA PRO A 176 -11.88 12.46 -10.78
C PRO A 176 -11.80 11.30 -11.81
N PHE A 177 -12.90 10.55 -11.94
CA PHE A 177 -13.03 9.49 -12.96
C PHE A 177 -12.91 10.04 -14.38
N SER A 178 -13.40 11.24 -14.60
CA SER A 178 -13.33 11.98 -15.86
C SER A 178 -13.00 13.44 -15.57
N ARG A 179 -12.35 14.12 -16.51
CA ARG A 179 -11.97 15.54 -16.35
C ARG A 179 -13.12 16.53 -16.52
N SER A 180 -14.21 16.11 -17.11
CA SER A 180 -15.26 17.03 -17.58
C SER A 180 -16.69 16.66 -17.19
N MET A 181 -16.94 15.44 -16.76
CA MET A 181 -18.29 14.99 -16.43
C MET A 181 -18.29 13.91 -15.34
N ALA A 182 -19.38 13.83 -14.60
CA ALA A 182 -19.64 12.70 -13.73
C ALA A 182 -19.84 11.44 -14.56
N VAL A 183 -19.46 10.29 -13.98
CA VAL A 183 -19.70 8.99 -14.61
C VAL A 183 -20.95 8.36 -14.00
N PRO A 184 -21.87 7.84 -14.84
CA PRO A 184 -23.07 7.18 -14.36
C PRO A 184 -22.75 5.77 -13.88
N VAL A 185 -22.90 5.51 -12.59
CA VAL A 185 -22.75 4.21 -11.96
C VAL A 185 -24.12 3.59 -11.68
N TYR A 186 -24.42 2.45 -12.27
CA TYR A 186 -25.71 1.80 -12.11
C TYR A 186 -25.93 1.39 -10.66
N HIS A 187 -26.97 1.94 -10.01
CA HIS A 187 -27.32 1.78 -8.59
C HIS A 187 -26.19 2.09 -7.60
N GLY A 188 -25.08 2.68 -8.04
CA GLY A 188 -23.88 2.88 -7.20
C GLY A 188 -23.09 1.59 -6.92
N ASP A 189 -23.30 0.54 -7.68
CA ASP A 189 -22.69 -0.78 -7.48
C ASP A 189 -21.26 -0.80 -8.02
N LEU A 190 -20.30 -1.02 -7.13
CA LEU A 190 -18.86 -1.08 -7.39
C LEU A 190 -18.36 -2.49 -7.11
N HIS A 191 -17.70 -3.11 -8.08
CA HIS A 191 -17.01 -4.39 -7.94
C HIS A 191 -15.52 -4.16 -7.83
N VAL A 192 -14.86 -4.80 -6.86
CA VAL A 192 -13.42 -4.61 -6.63
C VAL A 192 -12.76 -5.92 -6.19
N THR A 193 -11.58 -6.18 -6.76
CA THR A 193 -10.75 -7.31 -6.33
C THR A 193 -10.01 -7.01 -5.04
N ALA A 194 -9.44 -8.04 -4.41
CA ALA A 194 -8.46 -7.83 -3.35
C ALA A 194 -7.24 -7.07 -3.89
N MET A 195 -6.54 -6.36 -2.99
CA MET A 195 -5.27 -5.72 -3.31
C MET A 195 -4.21 -6.76 -3.67
N ALA A 196 -3.40 -6.47 -4.69
CA ALA A 196 -2.27 -7.28 -5.14
C ALA A 196 -1.06 -6.39 -5.48
N ARG A 197 0.17 -6.92 -5.44
CA ARG A 197 1.37 -6.19 -5.88
C ARG A 197 1.34 -5.87 -7.38
N HIS A 198 0.75 -6.74 -8.15
CA HIS A 198 0.53 -6.58 -9.58
C HIS A 198 -0.92 -6.93 -9.86
N THR A 199 -1.66 -6.03 -10.46
CA THR A 199 -2.92 -6.43 -11.11
C THR A 199 -2.55 -7.27 -12.31
N PRO A 200 -3.13 -8.47 -12.47
CA PRO A 200 -3.05 -9.15 -13.75
C PRO A 200 -3.63 -8.19 -14.79
N HIS A 201 -2.82 -7.85 -15.79
CA HIS A 201 -3.36 -7.19 -16.97
C HIS A 201 -4.32 -8.15 -17.66
N PRO A 202 -5.45 -7.64 -18.17
CA PRO A 202 -6.32 -8.41 -19.04
C PRO A 202 -5.57 -8.82 -20.32
#